data_1e3a668b6a6fe0dbe7b33a06abc5a0f6
#
_entry.id   1e3a668b6a6fe0dbe7b33a06abc5a0f6
#
_cell.length_a   1.000
_cell.length_b   1.000
_cell.length_c   1.000
_cell.angle_alpha   90.00
_cell.angle_beta   90.00
_cell.angle_gamma   90.00
#
_symmetry.space_group_name_H-M   'P 1'
#
loop_
_entity.id
_entity.type
_entity.pdbx_description
1 polymer ?
#
loop_
_entity_poly.entity_id
_entity_poly.type
_entity_poly.pdbx_seq_one_letter_code
_entity_poly.pdbx_strand_id
1 'polypeptide(L)'
;MRTQDIFDNKNITANSKQLAILKQNFPQCFDKSGKFDIETLSQILGVENIKKEGFELKFLGKSYARLMANLNPKTLLMPDIDHNSKNENAQNLLIKGDNLEVLKHLKNAYFESIKMIYIDPPYNTGGDGFVYKDDRKFSVDELSNLAGISQEEAKRVLEFTAKGSNSHSAWLSFIYPRLYIARELLRDDGVIFISIDDNEQAQLKILCDEIFGEENFVANLIWQKKKGGSQDSQDFSKEHEYILCYKKKDWQIYDETKEFTEDDFNKTINNKKANIIKLEKWGAGALRIEAPTLYYPIKDPNDNDFFPVAPNGEDGRWRKKPENLDKDHIFWQENSRGRLTPYEVIYFDEVEKEKIIKTRTIFTEFGTTTEATKEIQTLFNGKKVFDTPKPINLLKKLMQVGTDDDDIILDFFAGSGTTAHAVMAQNLEDGGNRKFILVQLDEKIDEKNRKVAYDFCKNELKSKNPTIFDITKERILRAAQSLSLKTMRGLNLKSFRQFRF
;
A
#
# COMPACT_ATOMS: atom_id res chain seq x y z
N MET A 1 21.70 -8.44 -7.96
CA MET A 1 20.32 -8.81 -8.36
C MET A 1 20.38 -10.05 -9.24
N ARG A 2 19.65 -11.10 -8.91
CA ARG A 2 19.73 -12.43 -9.56
C ARG A 2 18.93 -12.45 -10.88
N THR A 3 19.31 -11.61 -11.84
CA THR A 3 18.58 -11.51 -13.12
C THR A 3 18.65 -12.82 -13.94
N GLN A 4 19.68 -13.65 -13.75
CA GLN A 4 19.76 -14.96 -14.41
C GLN A 4 18.66 -15.92 -13.95
N ASP A 5 18.27 -15.85 -12.67
CA ASP A 5 17.27 -16.77 -12.10
C ASP A 5 15.84 -16.44 -12.59
N ILE A 6 15.61 -15.25 -13.16
CA ILE A 6 14.31 -14.89 -13.78
C ILE A 6 14.02 -15.77 -15.02
N PHE A 7 15.05 -16.27 -15.69
CA PHE A 7 14.91 -17.10 -16.89
C PHE A 7 14.74 -18.59 -16.60
N ASP A 8 15.05 -19.04 -15.37
CA ASP A 8 14.91 -20.44 -14.98
C ASP A 8 13.63 -20.67 -14.17
N ASN A 9 12.53 -20.96 -14.86
CA ASN A 9 11.21 -21.18 -14.27
C ASN A 9 10.66 -22.60 -14.49
N LYS A 10 11.52 -23.57 -14.83
CA LYS A 10 11.06 -24.94 -15.04
C LYS A 10 10.58 -25.54 -13.72
N ASN A 11 9.34 -26.03 -13.71
CA ASN A 11 8.71 -26.73 -12.59
C ASN A 11 8.48 -25.90 -11.31
N ILE A 12 8.48 -24.55 -11.40
CA ILE A 12 8.16 -23.69 -10.27
C ILE A 12 6.71 -23.23 -10.39
N THR A 13 5.88 -23.74 -9.51
CA THR A 13 4.48 -23.32 -9.34
C THR A 13 4.28 -22.61 -8.03
N ALA A 14 3.11 -21.98 -7.83
CA ALA A 14 2.71 -21.49 -6.52
C ALA A 14 2.81 -22.65 -5.51
N ASN A 15 3.30 -22.33 -4.31
CA ASN A 15 3.53 -23.28 -3.22
C ASN A 15 4.57 -24.41 -3.50
N SER A 16 5.36 -24.35 -4.55
CA SER A 16 6.39 -25.39 -4.82
C SER A 16 7.36 -25.56 -3.65
N LYS A 17 7.77 -24.45 -3.02
CA LYS A 17 8.67 -24.48 -1.85
C LYS A 17 7.94 -24.97 -0.60
N GLN A 18 6.70 -24.59 -0.38
CA GLN A 18 5.87 -25.07 0.73
C GLN A 18 5.61 -26.58 0.62
N LEU A 19 5.32 -27.07 -0.57
CA LEU A 19 5.22 -28.51 -0.84
C LEU A 19 6.53 -29.24 -0.57
N ALA A 20 7.68 -28.64 -0.93
CA ALA A 20 8.99 -29.22 -0.62
C ALA A 20 9.23 -29.32 0.90
N ILE A 21 8.86 -28.29 1.66
CA ILE A 21 8.90 -28.28 3.14
C ILE A 21 7.99 -29.36 3.72
N LEU A 22 6.76 -29.48 3.23
CA LEU A 22 5.82 -30.52 3.65
C LEU A 22 6.38 -31.91 3.34
N LYS A 23 6.96 -32.11 2.15
CA LYS A 23 7.57 -33.37 1.76
C LYS A 23 8.79 -33.74 2.61
N GLN A 24 9.57 -32.74 3.01
CA GLN A 24 10.73 -32.93 3.89
C GLN A 24 10.30 -33.33 5.30
N ASN A 25 9.25 -32.68 5.86
CA ASN A 25 8.82 -32.90 7.23
C ASN A 25 7.80 -34.05 7.37
N PHE A 26 7.01 -34.34 6.34
CA PHE A 26 5.94 -35.34 6.31
C PHE A 26 6.04 -36.21 5.03
N PRO A 27 7.16 -36.90 4.78
CA PRO A 27 7.35 -37.67 3.54
C PRO A 27 6.31 -38.80 3.37
N GLN A 28 5.78 -39.31 4.47
CA GLN A 28 4.73 -40.35 4.47
C GLN A 28 3.37 -39.88 3.94
N CYS A 29 3.17 -38.58 3.84
CA CYS A 29 1.96 -37.98 3.25
C CYS A 29 2.08 -37.83 1.71
N PHE A 30 3.09 -38.39 1.08
CA PHE A 30 3.27 -38.35 -0.37
C PHE A 30 3.38 -39.77 -0.92
N ASP A 31 2.62 -40.05 -1.97
CA ASP A 31 2.70 -41.31 -2.69
C ASP A 31 3.98 -41.39 -3.58
N LYS A 32 4.20 -42.54 -4.22
CA LYS A 32 5.33 -42.76 -5.12
C LYS A 32 5.34 -41.85 -6.34
N SER A 33 4.18 -41.28 -6.71
CA SER A 33 4.05 -40.32 -7.79
C SER A 33 4.29 -38.86 -7.32
N GLY A 34 4.46 -38.63 -6.01
CA GLY A 34 4.61 -37.31 -5.40
C GLY A 34 3.30 -36.61 -5.12
N LYS A 35 2.16 -37.30 -5.17
CA LYS A 35 0.85 -36.76 -4.84
C LYS A 35 0.69 -36.68 -3.31
N PHE A 36 0.23 -35.55 -2.82
CA PHE A 36 0.02 -35.29 -1.40
C PHE A 36 -1.31 -35.88 -0.91
N ASP A 37 -1.26 -36.57 0.24
CA ASP A 37 -2.41 -37.15 0.92
C ASP A 37 -2.71 -36.38 2.21
N ILE A 38 -3.80 -35.60 2.17
CA ILE A 38 -4.26 -34.78 3.30
C ILE A 38 -4.86 -35.61 4.43
N GLU A 39 -5.45 -36.78 4.12
CA GLU A 39 -6.05 -37.66 5.13
C GLU A 39 -4.97 -38.25 6.02
N THR A 40 -3.88 -38.73 5.42
CA THR A 40 -2.71 -39.20 6.15
C THR A 40 -2.09 -38.08 7.00
N LEU A 41 -1.99 -36.84 6.50
CA LEU A 41 -1.49 -35.72 7.30
C LEU A 41 -2.41 -35.45 8.50
N SER A 42 -3.72 -35.43 8.31
CA SER A 42 -4.70 -35.20 9.38
C SER A 42 -4.61 -36.26 10.48
N GLN A 43 -4.42 -37.55 10.11
CA GLN A 43 -4.22 -38.64 11.04
C GLN A 43 -2.94 -38.47 11.85
N ILE A 44 -1.82 -38.10 11.22
CA ILE A 44 -0.53 -37.89 11.88
C ILE A 44 -0.59 -36.75 12.89
N LEU A 45 -1.28 -35.66 12.54
CA LEU A 45 -1.42 -34.48 13.39
C LEU A 45 -2.48 -34.68 14.48
N GLY A 46 -3.25 -35.77 14.45
CA GLY A 46 -4.33 -36.01 15.41
C GLY A 46 -5.48 -34.99 15.30
N VAL A 47 -5.63 -34.37 14.13
CA VAL A 47 -6.69 -33.40 13.90
C VAL A 47 -7.96 -34.13 13.52
N GLU A 48 -8.95 -34.11 14.41
CA GLU A 48 -10.30 -34.58 14.07
C GLU A 48 -10.89 -33.65 13.02
N ASN A 49 -11.55 -34.24 11.99
CA ASN A 49 -12.27 -33.52 10.95
C ASN A 49 -13.53 -32.84 11.51
N ILE A 50 -13.36 -31.88 12.41
CA ILE A 50 -14.44 -30.97 12.79
C ILE A 50 -14.57 -29.97 11.65
N LYS A 51 -15.62 -30.12 10.85
CA LYS A 51 -16.06 -29.03 9.95
C LYS A 51 -16.45 -27.84 10.83
N LYS A 52 -15.48 -26.99 11.14
CA LYS A 52 -15.76 -25.71 11.78
C LYS A 52 -16.58 -24.90 10.80
N GLU A 53 -17.80 -24.52 11.19
CA GLU A 53 -18.52 -23.47 10.50
C GLU A 53 -17.64 -22.21 10.58
N GLY A 54 -17.25 -21.67 9.43
CA GLY A 54 -16.41 -20.51 9.29
C GLY A 54 -16.85 -19.67 8.12
N PHE A 55 -16.48 -18.40 8.13
CA PHE A 55 -16.72 -17.52 6.99
C PHE A 55 -15.80 -17.94 5.82
N GLU A 56 -16.38 -18.16 4.65
CA GLU A 56 -15.66 -18.43 3.41
C GLU A 56 -16.16 -17.52 2.30
N LEU A 57 -15.24 -16.81 1.64
CA LEU A 57 -15.57 -16.04 0.45
C LEU A 57 -15.82 -16.99 -0.72
N LYS A 58 -17.07 -17.07 -1.21
CA LYS A 58 -17.46 -17.85 -2.39
C LYS A 58 -17.82 -16.91 -3.53
N PHE A 59 -17.22 -17.13 -4.69
CA PHE A 59 -17.53 -16.41 -5.92
C PHE A 59 -17.34 -17.32 -7.13
N LEU A 60 -18.04 -16.99 -8.22
CA LEU A 60 -17.92 -17.73 -9.46
C LEU A 60 -16.51 -17.56 -10.05
N GLY A 61 -15.82 -18.68 -10.32
CA GLY A 61 -14.45 -18.67 -10.83
C GLY A 61 -13.35 -18.77 -9.77
N LYS A 62 -13.66 -18.95 -8.48
CA LYS A 62 -12.65 -19.10 -7.43
C LYS A 62 -11.70 -20.27 -7.67
N SER A 63 -12.23 -21.45 -8.03
CA SER A 63 -11.42 -22.62 -8.35
C SER A 63 -10.54 -22.39 -9.57
N TYR A 64 -11.06 -21.68 -10.58
CA TYR A 64 -10.30 -21.25 -11.74
C TYR A 64 -9.17 -20.29 -11.35
N ALA A 65 -9.45 -19.29 -10.53
CA ALA A 65 -8.45 -18.34 -10.06
C ALA A 65 -7.30 -19.02 -9.28
N ARG A 66 -7.64 -20.00 -8.42
CA ARG A 66 -6.65 -20.84 -7.73
C ARG A 66 -5.79 -21.64 -8.71
N LEU A 67 -6.41 -22.23 -9.73
CA LEU A 67 -5.69 -22.95 -10.78
C LEU A 67 -4.74 -22.01 -11.53
N MET A 68 -5.21 -20.81 -11.89
CA MET A 68 -4.39 -19.81 -12.59
C MET A 68 -3.14 -19.39 -11.84
N ALA A 69 -3.20 -19.31 -10.50
CA ALA A 69 -2.04 -19.04 -9.66
C ALA A 69 -0.97 -20.16 -9.74
N ASN A 70 -1.42 -21.40 -9.94
CA ASN A 70 -0.56 -22.60 -9.89
C ASN A 70 -0.02 -23.04 -11.25
N LEU A 71 -0.54 -22.51 -12.36
CA LEU A 71 -0.04 -22.86 -13.69
C LEU A 71 1.28 -22.18 -13.99
N ASN A 72 2.16 -22.90 -14.69
CA ASN A 72 3.40 -22.36 -15.22
C ASN A 72 3.15 -21.19 -16.17
N PRO A 73 4.11 -20.23 -16.28
CA PRO A 73 4.00 -19.17 -17.28
C PRO A 73 4.00 -19.75 -18.69
N LYS A 74 3.23 -19.13 -19.60
CA LYS A 74 3.19 -19.50 -21.03
C LYS A 74 4.18 -18.70 -21.87
N THR A 75 4.76 -17.68 -21.30
CA THR A 75 5.61 -16.70 -21.98
C THR A 75 7.07 -16.89 -21.63
N LEU A 76 7.94 -16.29 -22.42
CA LEU A 76 9.37 -16.16 -22.12
C LEU A 76 9.67 -14.68 -21.90
N LEU A 77 10.36 -14.38 -20.79
CA LEU A 77 10.79 -13.03 -20.49
C LEU A 77 12.09 -12.74 -21.26
N MET A 78 12.07 -11.76 -22.15
CA MET A 78 13.21 -11.40 -22.97
C MET A 78 13.78 -10.04 -22.56
N PRO A 79 15.12 -9.90 -22.42
CA PRO A 79 15.73 -8.61 -22.16
C PRO A 79 15.61 -7.69 -23.39
N ASP A 80 15.40 -6.39 -23.15
CA ASP A 80 15.62 -5.37 -24.18
C ASP A 80 17.13 -5.10 -24.28
N ILE A 81 17.78 -5.75 -25.25
CA ILE A 81 19.25 -5.76 -25.39
C ILE A 81 19.77 -4.34 -25.59
N ASP A 82 19.13 -3.55 -26.45
CA ASP A 82 19.58 -2.20 -26.78
C ASP A 82 19.47 -1.25 -25.58
N HIS A 83 18.41 -1.39 -24.77
CA HIS A 83 18.25 -0.60 -23.58
C HIS A 83 19.19 -1.09 -22.46
N ASN A 84 19.30 -2.40 -22.27
CA ASN A 84 20.03 -2.98 -21.15
C ASN A 84 21.55 -2.84 -21.32
N SER A 85 22.09 -2.87 -22.56
CA SER A 85 23.52 -2.62 -22.83
C SER A 85 23.96 -1.22 -22.38
N LYS A 86 23.05 -0.26 -22.37
CA LYS A 86 23.31 1.12 -21.89
C LYS A 86 23.11 1.29 -20.39
N ASN A 87 22.60 0.24 -19.72
CA ASN A 87 22.20 0.23 -18.32
C ASN A 87 22.67 -1.04 -17.61
N GLU A 88 23.88 -1.54 -17.89
CA GLU A 88 24.39 -2.82 -17.40
C GLU A 88 24.40 -2.94 -15.88
N ASN A 89 24.70 -1.85 -15.17
CA ASN A 89 24.77 -1.80 -13.71
C ASN A 89 23.43 -1.46 -13.03
N ALA A 90 22.35 -1.34 -13.80
CA ALA A 90 21.05 -1.02 -13.25
C ALA A 90 20.50 -2.16 -12.39
N GLN A 91 19.96 -1.79 -11.24
CA GLN A 91 19.34 -2.74 -10.31
C GLN A 91 17.81 -2.65 -10.32
N ASN A 92 17.25 -1.57 -10.85
CA ASN A 92 15.82 -1.40 -11.03
C ASN A 92 15.32 -2.16 -12.26
N LEU A 93 14.06 -2.62 -12.24
CA LEU A 93 13.45 -3.34 -13.35
C LEU A 93 12.17 -2.66 -13.80
N LEU A 94 12.00 -2.56 -15.13
CA LEU A 94 10.73 -2.24 -15.77
C LEU A 94 10.38 -3.36 -16.73
N ILE A 95 9.27 -4.05 -16.48
CA ILE A 95 8.88 -5.25 -17.22
C ILE A 95 7.56 -4.97 -17.95
N LYS A 96 7.59 -5.18 -19.27
CA LYS A 96 6.45 -5.05 -20.15
C LYS A 96 5.73 -6.38 -20.31
N GLY A 97 4.47 -6.46 -19.89
CA GLY A 97 3.66 -7.67 -20.06
C GLY A 97 2.49 -7.77 -19.09
N ASP A 98 1.71 -8.85 -19.22
CA ASP A 98 0.67 -9.20 -18.25
C ASP A 98 1.30 -9.46 -16.88
N ASN A 99 0.75 -8.84 -15.86
CA ASN A 99 1.33 -8.91 -14.51
C ASN A 99 1.24 -10.31 -13.88
N LEU A 100 0.21 -11.12 -14.18
CA LEU A 100 0.15 -12.49 -13.67
C LEU A 100 1.28 -13.35 -14.25
N GLU A 101 1.54 -13.23 -15.55
CA GLU A 101 2.65 -13.95 -16.19
C GLU A 101 4.00 -13.46 -15.66
N VAL A 102 4.19 -12.13 -15.52
CA VAL A 102 5.43 -11.57 -14.94
C VAL A 102 5.64 -12.04 -13.51
N LEU A 103 4.62 -12.00 -12.65
CA LEU A 103 4.72 -12.46 -11.26
C LEU A 103 5.18 -13.93 -11.18
N LYS A 104 4.71 -14.79 -12.10
CA LYS A 104 5.18 -16.19 -12.18
C LYS A 104 6.67 -16.27 -12.52
N HIS A 105 7.15 -15.43 -13.44
CA HIS A 105 8.57 -15.37 -13.78
C HIS A 105 9.44 -14.84 -12.61
N LEU A 106 8.90 -13.95 -11.79
CA LEU A 106 9.63 -13.39 -10.65
C LEU A 106 9.79 -14.39 -9.48
N LYS A 107 8.93 -15.41 -9.39
CA LYS A 107 8.89 -16.32 -8.23
C LYS A 107 10.23 -16.95 -7.88
N ASN A 108 11.02 -17.38 -8.85
CA ASN A 108 12.29 -18.02 -8.57
C ASN A 108 13.35 -17.04 -8.05
N ALA A 109 13.49 -15.90 -8.72
CA ALA A 109 14.50 -14.91 -8.41
C ALA A 109 14.20 -14.07 -7.16
N TYR A 110 12.91 -13.86 -6.87
CA TYR A 110 12.45 -12.92 -5.84
C TYR A 110 11.55 -13.56 -4.77
N PHE A 111 11.57 -14.88 -4.63
CA PHE A 111 10.88 -15.54 -3.52
C PHE A 111 11.35 -14.96 -2.19
N GLU A 112 10.41 -14.50 -1.37
CA GLU A 112 10.69 -13.87 -0.05
C GLU A 112 11.78 -12.79 -0.08
N SER A 113 11.79 -11.98 -1.15
CA SER A 113 12.80 -10.95 -1.34
C SER A 113 12.25 -9.53 -1.39
N ILE A 114 10.93 -9.37 -1.56
CA ILE A 114 10.27 -8.06 -1.66
C ILE A 114 9.87 -7.59 -0.27
N LYS A 115 10.30 -6.39 0.10
CA LYS A 115 9.92 -5.77 1.37
C LYS A 115 8.56 -5.10 1.30
N MET A 116 8.30 -4.37 0.23
CA MET A 116 7.05 -3.64 0.06
C MET A 116 6.45 -3.93 -1.31
N ILE A 117 5.16 -4.22 -1.33
CA ILE A 117 4.35 -4.20 -2.54
C ILE A 117 3.38 -3.03 -2.43
N TYR A 118 3.33 -2.19 -3.48
CA TYR A 118 2.26 -1.23 -3.67
C TYR A 118 1.57 -1.50 -4.99
N ILE A 119 0.25 -1.53 -5.00
CA ILE A 119 -0.53 -1.68 -6.23
C ILE A 119 -1.76 -0.77 -6.24
N ASP A 120 -2.07 -0.33 -7.46
CA ASP A 120 -3.26 0.45 -7.80
C ASP A 120 -4.02 -0.27 -8.92
N PRO A 121 -4.73 -1.39 -8.60
CA PRO A 121 -5.44 -2.18 -9.60
C PRO A 121 -6.65 -1.41 -10.17
N PRO A 122 -7.26 -1.84 -11.29
CA PRO A 122 -8.54 -1.28 -11.72
C PRO A 122 -9.60 -1.47 -10.63
N TYR A 123 -10.46 -0.44 -10.43
CA TYR A 123 -11.43 -0.40 -9.33
C TYR A 123 -12.79 -0.97 -9.67
N ASN A 124 -12.96 -1.45 -10.89
CA ASN A 124 -14.24 -1.99 -11.39
C ASN A 124 -15.39 -0.96 -11.36
N THR A 125 -15.08 0.29 -11.66
CA THR A 125 -16.05 1.41 -11.62
C THR A 125 -17.03 1.39 -12.80
N GLY A 126 -16.85 0.50 -13.76
CA GLY A 126 -17.57 0.48 -15.04
C GLY A 126 -17.11 1.53 -16.04
N GLY A 127 -16.43 2.59 -15.57
CA GLY A 127 -15.81 3.63 -16.41
C GLY A 127 -14.29 3.48 -16.58
N ASP A 128 -13.65 2.60 -15.81
CA ASP A 128 -12.21 2.32 -15.85
C ASP A 128 -11.78 1.39 -16.99
N GLY A 129 -12.74 0.91 -17.78
CA GLY A 129 -12.48 -0.02 -18.90
C GLY A 129 -12.14 -1.44 -18.47
N PHE A 130 -12.28 -1.76 -17.19
CA PHE A 130 -12.02 -3.11 -16.69
C PHE A 130 -13.04 -4.10 -17.26
N VAL A 131 -12.52 -5.09 -17.98
CA VAL A 131 -13.28 -6.28 -18.42
C VAL A 131 -12.36 -7.48 -18.24
N TYR A 132 -12.71 -8.37 -17.34
CA TYR A 132 -11.96 -9.61 -17.19
C TYR A 132 -12.28 -10.57 -18.33
N LYS A 133 -11.27 -10.88 -19.13
CA LYS A 133 -11.32 -11.88 -20.17
C LYS A 133 -10.04 -12.68 -20.13
N ASP A 134 -10.16 -14.01 -20.09
CA ASP A 134 -9.00 -14.89 -20.13
C ASP A 134 -8.94 -15.59 -21.51
N ASP A 135 -7.77 -15.50 -22.12
CA ASP A 135 -7.51 -16.13 -23.43
C ASP A 135 -7.06 -17.60 -23.32
N ARG A 136 -6.97 -18.14 -22.10
CA ARG A 136 -6.66 -19.56 -21.89
C ARG A 136 -7.82 -20.44 -22.31
N LYS A 137 -7.56 -21.31 -23.25
CA LYS A 137 -8.56 -22.26 -23.76
C LYS A 137 -8.41 -23.58 -23.02
N PHE A 138 -9.32 -23.86 -22.11
CA PHE A 138 -9.50 -25.17 -21.52
C PHE A 138 -10.77 -25.80 -22.11
N SER A 139 -10.77 -27.11 -22.29
CA SER A 139 -12.01 -27.85 -22.41
C SER A 139 -12.71 -27.97 -21.05
N VAL A 140 -14.00 -28.30 -21.06
CA VAL A 140 -14.76 -28.50 -19.82
C VAL A 140 -14.12 -29.61 -18.97
N ASP A 141 -13.73 -30.72 -19.63
CA ASP A 141 -13.10 -31.86 -18.96
C ASP A 141 -11.74 -31.51 -18.35
N GLU A 142 -10.89 -30.76 -19.09
CA GLU A 142 -9.60 -30.30 -18.58
C GLU A 142 -9.76 -29.40 -17.35
N LEU A 143 -10.64 -28.41 -17.41
CA LEU A 143 -10.88 -27.52 -16.29
C LEU A 143 -11.47 -28.27 -15.09
N SER A 144 -12.44 -29.15 -15.32
CA SER A 144 -13.05 -29.98 -14.28
C SER A 144 -11.98 -30.79 -13.54
N ASN A 145 -11.11 -31.47 -14.27
CA ASN A 145 -10.05 -32.31 -13.70
C ASN A 145 -8.96 -31.48 -12.98
N LEU A 146 -8.49 -30.38 -13.60
CA LEU A 146 -7.40 -29.57 -13.04
C LEU A 146 -7.85 -28.74 -11.84
N ALA A 147 -9.08 -28.24 -11.85
CA ALA A 147 -9.60 -27.41 -10.76
C ALA A 147 -10.35 -28.21 -9.68
N GLY A 148 -10.60 -29.52 -9.91
CA GLY A 148 -11.34 -30.37 -8.97
C GLY A 148 -12.80 -29.97 -8.81
N ILE A 149 -13.46 -29.49 -9.86
CA ILE A 149 -14.86 -29.02 -9.87
C ILE A 149 -15.73 -29.89 -10.80
N SER A 150 -17.05 -29.79 -10.65
CA SER A 150 -17.96 -30.51 -11.55
C SER A 150 -17.87 -30.00 -12.99
N GLN A 151 -18.23 -30.83 -13.96
CA GLN A 151 -18.30 -30.42 -15.38
C GLN A 151 -19.28 -29.27 -15.61
N GLU A 152 -20.39 -29.25 -14.89
CA GLU A 152 -21.36 -28.17 -14.96
C GLU A 152 -20.77 -26.85 -14.45
N GLU A 153 -20.06 -26.88 -13.33
CA GLU A 153 -19.35 -25.70 -12.79
C GLU A 153 -18.23 -25.26 -13.73
N ALA A 154 -17.43 -26.18 -14.26
CA ALA A 154 -16.39 -25.88 -15.23
C ALA A 154 -16.95 -25.19 -16.49
N LYS A 155 -18.08 -25.67 -17.02
CA LYS A 155 -18.77 -25.04 -18.15
C LYS A 155 -19.21 -23.61 -17.82
N ARG A 156 -19.84 -23.39 -16.66
CA ARG A 156 -20.26 -22.06 -16.20
C ARG A 156 -19.08 -21.10 -16.07
N VAL A 157 -17.97 -21.56 -15.51
CA VAL A 157 -16.75 -20.75 -15.35
C VAL A 157 -16.16 -20.38 -16.71
N LEU A 158 -16.06 -21.32 -17.65
CA LEU A 158 -15.56 -21.04 -19.00
C LEU A 158 -16.47 -20.07 -19.77
N GLU A 159 -17.78 -20.23 -19.67
CA GLU A 159 -18.73 -19.28 -20.28
C GLU A 159 -18.60 -17.88 -19.66
N PHE A 160 -18.40 -17.79 -18.35
CA PHE A 160 -18.21 -16.57 -17.62
C PHE A 160 -16.92 -15.84 -18.04
N THR A 161 -15.78 -16.54 -18.11
CA THR A 161 -14.49 -15.95 -18.50
C THR A 161 -14.42 -15.59 -19.98
N ALA A 162 -15.12 -16.35 -20.84
CA ALA A 162 -15.14 -16.11 -22.29
C ALA A 162 -15.96 -14.88 -22.69
N LYS A 163 -17.06 -14.59 -21.97
CA LYS A 163 -17.96 -13.46 -22.29
C LYS A 163 -17.37 -12.10 -21.97
N GLY A 164 -16.37 -12.05 -21.11
CA GLY A 164 -15.89 -10.82 -20.51
C GLY A 164 -16.92 -10.26 -19.50
N SER A 165 -16.50 -9.93 -18.31
CA SER A 165 -17.38 -9.44 -17.26
C SER A 165 -16.66 -8.41 -16.40
N ASN A 166 -17.42 -7.45 -15.89
CA ASN A 166 -17.02 -6.45 -14.89
C ASN A 166 -17.73 -6.65 -13.54
N SER A 167 -18.24 -7.85 -13.25
CA SER A 167 -18.85 -8.19 -11.96
C SER A 167 -17.79 -8.33 -10.85
N HIS A 168 -18.20 -8.26 -9.59
CA HIS A 168 -17.32 -8.55 -8.44
C HIS A 168 -16.63 -9.92 -8.57
N SER A 169 -17.35 -10.95 -9.05
CA SER A 169 -16.74 -12.27 -9.31
C SER A 169 -15.65 -12.24 -10.38
N ALA A 170 -15.82 -11.44 -11.43
CA ALA A 170 -14.82 -11.25 -12.48
C ALA A 170 -13.58 -10.54 -11.92
N TRP A 171 -13.79 -9.47 -11.16
CA TRP A 171 -12.72 -8.74 -10.53
C TRP A 171 -11.96 -9.60 -9.51
N LEU A 172 -12.66 -10.34 -8.67
CA LEU A 172 -12.05 -11.29 -7.72
C LEU A 172 -11.26 -12.39 -8.43
N SER A 173 -11.78 -12.94 -9.55
CA SER A 173 -11.06 -13.93 -10.35
C SER A 173 -9.79 -13.37 -10.99
N PHE A 174 -9.79 -12.09 -11.33
CA PHE A 174 -8.63 -11.37 -11.85
C PHE A 174 -7.57 -11.11 -10.79
N ILE A 175 -7.97 -10.56 -9.62
CA ILE A 175 -7.01 -10.11 -8.62
C ILE A 175 -6.45 -11.27 -7.76
N TYR A 176 -7.25 -12.32 -7.51
CA TYR A 176 -6.88 -13.46 -6.65
C TYR A 176 -5.51 -14.07 -6.99
N PRO A 177 -5.27 -14.56 -8.24
CA PRO A 177 -4.01 -15.25 -8.55
C PRO A 177 -2.79 -14.32 -8.42
N ARG A 178 -2.99 -13.03 -8.64
CA ARG A 178 -1.95 -12.00 -8.54
C ARG A 178 -1.53 -11.76 -7.09
N LEU A 179 -2.50 -11.59 -6.20
CA LEU A 179 -2.24 -11.43 -4.76
C LEU A 179 -1.66 -12.70 -4.14
N TYR A 180 -2.12 -13.87 -4.60
CA TYR A 180 -1.62 -15.14 -4.12
C TYR A 180 -0.13 -15.32 -4.41
N ILE A 181 0.32 -15.00 -5.62
CA ILE A 181 1.75 -15.04 -5.97
C ILE A 181 2.51 -13.89 -5.30
N ALA A 182 1.93 -12.70 -5.23
CA ALA A 182 2.54 -11.54 -4.59
C ALA A 182 2.91 -11.82 -3.13
N ARG A 183 2.05 -12.55 -2.38
CA ARG A 183 2.34 -12.99 -1.01
C ARG A 183 3.61 -13.85 -0.92
N GLU A 184 3.88 -14.71 -1.91
CA GLU A 184 5.08 -15.54 -1.92
C GLU A 184 6.36 -14.74 -2.21
N LEU A 185 6.24 -13.62 -2.92
CA LEU A 185 7.36 -12.72 -3.19
C LEU A 185 7.72 -11.85 -1.98
N LEU A 186 6.75 -11.56 -1.09
CA LEU A 186 7.01 -10.80 0.13
C LEU A 186 7.93 -11.55 1.08
N ARG A 187 8.85 -10.82 1.72
CA ARG A 187 9.61 -11.28 2.89
C ARG A 187 8.66 -11.51 4.06
N ASP A 188 9.07 -12.28 5.06
CA ASP A 188 8.27 -12.47 6.29
C ASP A 188 8.00 -11.14 7.01
N ASP A 189 8.94 -10.21 6.97
CA ASP A 189 8.82 -8.83 7.44
C ASP A 189 8.32 -7.85 6.35
N GLY A 190 7.64 -8.35 5.33
CA GLY A 190 7.14 -7.57 4.21
C GLY A 190 5.71 -7.06 4.42
N VAL A 191 5.35 -6.04 3.67
CA VAL A 191 4.05 -5.35 3.70
C VAL A 191 3.50 -5.13 2.30
N ILE A 192 2.17 -5.19 2.16
CA ILE A 192 1.48 -4.81 0.93
C ILE A 192 0.47 -3.69 1.21
N PHE A 193 0.47 -2.69 0.33
CA PHE A 193 -0.50 -1.61 0.28
C PHE A 193 -1.27 -1.69 -1.02
N ILE A 194 -2.60 -1.70 -0.94
CA ILE A 194 -3.48 -1.86 -2.10
C ILE A 194 -4.47 -0.70 -2.13
N SER A 195 -4.33 0.19 -3.11
CA SER A 195 -5.30 1.25 -3.35
C SER A 195 -6.59 0.68 -3.92
N ILE A 196 -7.74 1.17 -3.44
CA ILE A 196 -9.07 0.75 -3.88
C ILE A 196 -10.10 1.81 -3.51
N ASP A 197 -11.25 1.82 -4.19
CA ASP A 197 -12.41 2.63 -3.81
C ASP A 197 -13.59 1.78 -3.27
N ASP A 198 -14.72 2.43 -3.05
CA ASP A 198 -15.94 1.79 -2.51
C ASP A 198 -16.46 0.61 -3.35
N ASN A 199 -16.10 0.53 -4.65
CA ASN A 199 -16.66 -0.50 -5.52
C ASN A 199 -16.19 -1.91 -5.12
N GLU A 200 -14.93 -2.06 -4.76
CA GLU A 200 -14.34 -3.38 -4.46
C GLU A 200 -13.62 -3.46 -3.09
N GLN A 201 -13.67 -2.41 -2.27
CA GLN A 201 -12.99 -2.39 -0.96
C GLN A 201 -13.40 -3.56 -0.06
N ALA A 202 -14.69 -3.82 0.07
CA ALA A 202 -15.20 -4.88 0.94
C ALA A 202 -14.80 -6.27 0.43
N GLN A 203 -14.93 -6.52 -0.88
CA GLN A 203 -14.56 -7.76 -1.52
C GLN A 203 -13.05 -8.02 -1.43
N LEU A 204 -12.24 -6.98 -1.66
CA LEU A 204 -10.80 -7.04 -1.53
C LEU A 204 -10.35 -7.34 -0.10
N LYS A 205 -10.98 -6.70 0.91
CA LYS A 205 -10.68 -6.98 2.33
C LYS A 205 -10.85 -8.45 2.66
N ILE A 206 -12.00 -9.02 2.31
CA ILE A 206 -12.30 -10.43 2.58
C ILE A 206 -11.36 -11.37 1.81
N LEU A 207 -11.03 -11.02 0.56
CA LEU A 207 -10.08 -11.78 -0.23
C LEU A 207 -8.67 -11.76 0.38
N CYS A 208 -8.23 -10.61 0.84
CA CYS A 208 -6.94 -10.46 1.51
C CYS A 208 -6.89 -11.20 2.85
N ASP A 209 -7.97 -11.25 3.61
CA ASP A 209 -8.08 -12.08 4.82
C ASP A 209 -7.84 -13.57 4.49
N GLU A 210 -8.38 -14.06 3.37
CA GLU A 210 -8.14 -15.44 2.94
C GLU A 210 -6.70 -15.69 2.50
N ILE A 211 -6.08 -14.72 1.80
CA ILE A 211 -4.75 -14.89 1.20
C ILE A 211 -3.64 -14.63 2.22
N PHE A 212 -3.72 -13.54 2.98
CA PHE A 212 -2.67 -13.11 3.90
C PHE A 212 -2.88 -13.58 5.34
N GLY A 213 -4.13 -13.92 5.72
CA GLY A 213 -4.58 -14.18 7.07
C GLY A 213 -5.22 -12.94 7.69
N GLU A 214 -6.37 -13.11 8.37
CA GLU A 214 -7.09 -12.02 9.03
C GLU A 214 -6.23 -11.34 10.11
N GLU A 215 -5.41 -12.11 10.81
CA GLU A 215 -4.47 -11.66 11.84
C GLU A 215 -3.34 -10.76 11.29
N ASN A 216 -3.13 -10.78 10.00
CA ASN A 216 -2.12 -9.97 9.31
C ASN A 216 -2.68 -8.66 8.73
N PHE A 217 -3.97 -8.41 8.93
CA PHE A 217 -4.55 -7.11 8.61
C PHE A 217 -3.97 -6.04 9.53
N VAL A 218 -3.43 -4.97 8.95
CA VAL A 218 -2.83 -3.86 9.70
C VAL A 218 -3.80 -2.69 9.81
N ALA A 219 -4.26 -2.18 8.68
CA ALA A 219 -5.15 -1.02 8.65
C ALA A 219 -5.86 -0.88 7.29
N ASN A 220 -6.97 -0.17 7.32
CA ASN A 220 -7.58 0.44 6.15
C ASN A 220 -7.31 1.95 6.23
N LEU A 221 -6.31 2.42 5.45
CA LEU A 221 -5.95 3.82 5.41
C LEU A 221 -6.95 4.58 4.54
N ILE A 222 -7.29 5.80 4.94
CA ILE A 222 -8.19 6.68 4.20
C ILE A 222 -7.36 7.80 3.58
N TRP A 223 -7.23 7.81 2.26
CA TRP A 223 -6.55 8.87 1.54
C TRP A 223 -7.56 9.90 1.02
N GLN A 224 -7.42 11.15 1.46
CA GLN A 224 -8.19 12.27 0.93
C GLN A 224 -7.66 12.66 -0.46
N LYS A 225 -8.27 12.09 -1.50
CA LYS A 225 -7.87 12.31 -2.90
C LYS A 225 -8.29 13.66 -3.47
N LYS A 226 -9.27 14.31 -2.84
CA LYS A 226 -9.84 15.59 -3.30
C LYS A 226 -10.17 16.45 -2.08
N LYS A 227 -9.87 17.75 -2.15
CA LYS A 227 -10.28 18.74 -1.15
C LYS A 227 -11.41 19.60 -1.72
N GLY A 228 -12.50 19.70 -0.98
CA GLY A 228 -13.70 20.44 -1.38
C GLY A 228 -14.76 19.58 -2.07
N GLY A 229 -15.98 19.68 -1.59
CA GLY A 229 -17.13 18.93 -2.08
C GLY A 229 -17.47 19.25 -3.54
N SER A 230 -18.07 18.28 -4.24
CA SER A 230 -18.68 18.50 -5.55
C SER A 230 -20.14 18.95 -5.35
N GLN A 231 -20.50 20.10 -5.87
CA GLN A 231 -21.89 20.59 -5.86
C GLN A 231 -22.81 19.76 -6.77
N ASP A 232 -22.24 18.97 -7.69
CA ASP A 232 -22.97 18.10 -8.62
C ASP A 232 -23.30 16.72 -8.03
N SER A 233 -22.93 16.47 -6.78
CA SER A 233 -23.19 15.21 -6.09
C SER A 233 -24.62 15.18 -5.61
N GLN A 234 -25.42 14.19 -6.02
CA GLN A 234 -26.81 14.00 -5.54
C GLN A 234 -26.84 13.53 -4.08
N ASP A 235 -25.78 12.82 -3.66
CA ASP A 235 -25.60 12.27 -2.31
C ASP A 235 -24.37 12.90 -1.64
N PHE A 236 -23.62 12.09 -0.90
CA PHE A 236 -22.37 12.55 -0.29
C PHE A 236 -21.29 12.80 -1.34
N SER A 237 -20.56 13.91 -1.20
CA SER A 237 -19.37 14.17 -2.00
C SER A 237 -18.23 13.22 -1.62
N LYS A 238 -17.83 12.36 -2.54
CA LYS A 238 -16.74 11.40 -2.31
C LYS A 238 -15.39 12.09 -2.45
N GLU A 239 -14.67 12.22 -1.33
CA GLU A 239 -13.38 12.90 -1.26
C GLU A 239 -12.20 11.95 -1.00
N HIS A 240 -12.46 10.66 -0.78
CA HIS A 240 -11.44 9.70 -0.38
C HIS A 240 -11.41 8.44 -1.23
N GLU A 241 -10.33 7.73 -1.09
CA GLU A 241 -10.12 6.34 -1.47
C GLU A 241 -9.50 5.60 -0.29
N TYR A 242 -9.43 4.29 -0.39
CA TYR A 242 -8.84 3.43 0.63
C TYR A 242 -7.49 2.90 0.19
N ILE A 243 -6.64 2.59 1.17
CA ILE A 243 -5.43 1.81 0.96
C ILE A 243 -5.43 0.70 2.01
N LEU A 244 -5.70 -0.53 1.57
CA LEU A 244 -5.63 -1.68 2.45
C LEU A 244 -4.17 -2.02 2.73
N CYS A 245 -3.84 -2.24 4.01
CA CYS A 245 -2.51 -2.61 4.45
C CYS A 245 -2.55 -3.98 5.13
N TYR A 246 -1.76 -4.91 4.58
CA TYR A 246 -1.52 -6.24 5.15
C TYR A 246 -0.03 -6.49 5.30
N LYS A 247 0.38 -7.10 6.41
CA LYS A 247 1.73 -7.66 6.55
C LYS A 247 1.74 -9.12 6.10
N LYS A 248 2.93 -9.65 5.76
CA LYS A 248 3.05 -11.10 5.53
C LYS A 248 3.04 -11.85 6.86
N LYS A 249 3.84 -11.39 7.85
CA LYS A 249 3.96 -12.05 9.16
C LYS A 249 4.51 -11.10 10.23
N ASP A 250 5.79 -10.73 10.15
CA ASP A 250 6.52 -10.08 11.25
C ASP A 250 6.76 -8.57 11.02
N TRP A 251 6.18 -7.97 9.95
CA TRP A 251 6.36 -6.55 9.65
C TRP A 251 5.85 -5.66 10.79
N GLN A 252 6.62 -4.63 11.07
CA GLN A 252 6.25 -3.56 11.98
C GLN A 252 6.39 -2.22 11.26
N ILE A 253 5.48 -1.29 11.58
CA ILE A 253 5.52 0.06 11.04
C ILE A 253 6.77 0.79 11.54
N TYR A 254 7.46 1.48 10.64
CA TYR A 254 8.57 2.36 11.05
C TYR A 254 8.01 3.61 11.71
N ASP A 255 8.57 3.96 12.85
CA ASP A 255 8.19 5.15 13.60
C ASP A 255 8.69 6.41 12.87
N GLU A 256 7.91 7.47 12.95
CA GLU A 256 8.28 8.76 12.41
C GLU A 256 8.86 9.65 13.52
N THR A 257 9.91 10.36 13.19
CA THR A 257 10.43 11.41 14.05
C THR A 257 9.92 12.76 13.58
N LYS A 258 9.22 13.49 14.44
CA LYS A 258 8.87 14.88 14.21
C LYS A 258 9.86 15.78 14.93
N GLU A 259 10.57 16.61 14.19
CA GLU A 259 11.29 17.74 14.76
C GLU A 259 10.31 18.85 15.09
N PHE A 260 10.40 19.37 16.32
CA PHE A 260 9.68 20.56 16.71
C PHE A 260 10.49 21.81 16.35
N THR A 261 9.80 22.76 15.74
CA THR A 261 10.32 24.11 15.46
C THR A 261 9.60 25.12 16.34
N GLU A 262 10.14 26.34 16.43
CA GLU A 262 9.46 27.44 17.13
C GLU A 262 8.04 27.69 16.61
N ASP A 263 7.78 27.43 15.36
CA ASP A 263 6.45 27.64 14.73
C ASP A 263 5.39 26.63 15.22
N ASP A 264 5.80 25.48 15.76
CA ASP A 264 4.90 24.54 16.44
C ASP A 264 4.40 25.05 17.81
N PHE A 265 4.97 26.17 18.32
CA PHE A 265 4.64 26.77 19.60
C PHE A 265 3.91 28.09 19.39
N ASN A 266 2.60 28.05 19.57
CA ASN A 266 1.67 29.12 19.15
C ASN A 266 1.52 30.28 20.15
N LYS A 267 2.20 30.23 21.31
CA LYS A 267 2.18 31.28 22.33
C LYS A 267 3.56 31.81 22.63
N THR A 268 3.61 33.02 23.15
CA THR A 268 4.82 33.59 23.75
C THR A 268 4.54 33.92 25.23
N ILE A 269 5.23 33.24 26.13
CA ILE A 269 5.09 33.41 27.59
C ILE A 269 6.50 33.67 28.13
N ASN A 270 6.68 34.70 28.95
CA ASN A 270 7.97 35.12 29.52
C ASN A 270 9.06 35.29 28.43
N ASN A 271 8.69 35.86 27.27
CA ASN A 271 9.56 36.05 26.10
C ASN A 271 10.09 34.76 25.44
N LYS A 272 9.53 33.62 25.75
CA LYS A 272 9.84 32.30 25.16
C LYS A 272 8.67 31.76 24.38
N LYS A 273 8.94 31.04 23.30
CA LYS A 273 7.93 30.27 22.58
C LYS A 273 7.43 29.13 23.44
N ALA A 274 6.09 28.96 23.50
CA ALA A 274 5.46 28.01 24.39
C ALA A 274 4.14 27.48 23.83
N ASN A 275 3.77 26.30 24.28
CA ASN A 275 2.42 25.74 24.20
C ASN A 275 1.83 25.64 25.60
N ILE A 276 0.51 25.62 25.70
CA ILE A 276 -0.18 25.45 26.98
C ILE A 276 -1.12 24.26 26.94
N ILE A 277 -1.14 23.49 28.02
CA ILE A 277 -2.04 22.35 28.19
C ILE A 277 -2.88 22.58 29.44
N LYS A 278 -4.20 22.48 29.32
CA LYS A 278 -5.11 22.64 30.46
C LYS A 278 -4.77 21.59 31.53
N LEU A 279 -4.56 22.04 32.79
CA LEU A 279 -4.24 21.16 33.92
C LEU A 279 -5.43 20.31 34.36
N GLU A 280 -6.66 20.84 34.25
CA GLU A 280 -7.88 20.09 34.53
C GLU A 280 -8.07 18.95 33.51
N LYS A 281 -8.35 17.73 33.98
CA LYS A 281 -8.64 16.59 33.11
C LYS A 281 -10.03 16.77 32.48
N TRP A 282 -10.11 16.55 31.16
CA TRP A 282 -11.34 16.57 30.37
C TRP A 282 -11.59 15.20 29.69
N GLY A 283 -12.86 14.93 29.37
CA GLY A 283 -13.27 13.68 28.76
C GLY A 283 -13.42 12.53 29.75
N ALA A 284 -13.30 11.30 29.28
CA ALA A 284 -13.40 10.11 30.13
C ALA A 284 -12.37 10.17 31.28
N GLY A 285 -12.79 9.81 32.47
CA GLY A 285 -11.96 9.83 33.65
C GLY A 285 -11.70 11.22 34.22
N ALA A 286 -12.60 12.19 34.05
CA ALA A 286 -12.41 13.57 34.52
C ALA A 286 -12.88 13.82 35.97
N LEU A 287 -13.67 12.91 36.54
CA LEU A 287 -14.27 13.09 37.84
C LEU A 287 -13.29 12.75 38.99
N ARG A 288 -13.45 13.46 40.10
CA ARG A 288 -12.72 13.20 41.35
C ARG A 288 -12.84 11.75 41.83
N ILE A 289 -14.04 11.15 41.71
CA ILE A 289 -14.30 9.79 42.18
C ILE A 289 -13.44 8.73 41.45
N GLU A 290 -13.03 9.01 40.22
CA GLU A 290 -12.23 8.09 39.40
C GLU A 290 -10.75 8.12 39.77
N ALA A 291 -10.27 9.24 40.33
CA ALA A 291 -8.89 9.36 40.87
C ALA A 291 -8.82 10.41 41.99
N PRO A 292 -9.24 10.07 43.24
CA PRO A 292 -9.34 11.02 44.36
C PRO A 292 -8.02 11.67 44.72
N THR A 293 -6.89 10.99 44.51
CA THR A 293 -5.53 11.51 44.79
C THR A 293 -5.13 12.66 43.86
N LEU A 294 -5.84 12.86 42.78
CA LEU A 294 -5.62 13.96 41.84
C LEU A 294 -6.55 15.15 42.08
N TYR A 295 -7.29 15.14 43.18
CA TYR A 295 -8.09 16.28 43.65
C TYR A 295 -7.39 16.93 44.84
N TYR A 296 -6.68 18.01 44.58
CA TYR A 296 -5.93 18.78 45.59
C TYR A 296 -5.92 20.27 45.19
N PRO A 297 -5.74 21.20 46.15
CA PRO A 297 -5.68 22.62 45.81
C PRO A 297 -4.37 23.02 45.15
N ILE A 298 -4.43 23.93 44.21
CA ILE A 298 -3.31 24.71 43.71
C ILE A 298 -3.59 26.20 44.00
N LYS A 299 -2.55 26.98 44.26
CA LYS A 299 -2.73 28.42 44.53
C LYS A 299 -2.98 29.17 43.22
N ASP A 300 -4.05 30.00 43.20
CA ASP A 300 -4.29 30.93 42.11
C ASP A 300 -3.36 32.18 42.25
N PRO A 301 -3.32 33.10 41.28
CA PRO A 301 -2.49 34.30 41.37
C PRO A 301 -2.81 35.24 42.55
N ASN A 302 -3.94 35.04 43.22
CA ASN A 302 -4.36 35.81 44.41
C ASN A 302 -4.19 35.01 45.71
N ASP A 303 -3.43 33.92 45.67
CA ASP A 303 -3.13 33.01 46.80
C ASP A 303 -4.35 32.24 47.35
N ASN A 304 -5.45 32.16 46.61
CA ASN A 304 -6.61 31.35 46.97
C ASN A 304 -6.43 29.90 46.56
N ASP A 305 -7.05 28.98 47.30
CA ASP A 305 -7.10 27.57 46.95
C ASP A 305 -8.04 27.35 45.78
N PHE A 306 -7.49 26.81 44.70
CA PHE A 306 -8.23 26.50 43.48
C PHE A 306 -8.29 24.98 43.25
N PHE A 307 -9.50 24.45 43.08
CA PHE A 307 -9.74 23.02 42.87
C PHE A 307 -10.18 22.74 41.44
N PRO A 308 -9.87 21.55 40.88
CA PRO A 308 -10.27 21.19 39.52
C PRO A 308 -11.75 20.94 39.42
N VAL A 309 -12.34 21.36 38.29
CA VAL A 309 -13.76 21.17 37.99
C VAL A 309 -13.88 20.37 36.69
N ALA A 310 -14.72 19.34 36.71
CA ALA A 310 -15.03 18.53 35.56
C ALA A 310 -15.93 19.29 34.54
N PRO A 311 -16.03 18.83 33.29
CA PRO A 311 -16.86 19.50 32.25
C PRO A 311 -18.33 19.64 32.61
N ASN A 312 -18.87 18.76 33.45
CA ASN A 312 -20.26 18.78 33.94
C ASN A 312 -20.50 19.70 35.15
N GLY A 313 -19.44 20.35 35.64
CA GLY A 313 -19.48 21.26 36.79
C GLY A 313 -19.28 20.62 38.15
N GLU A 314 -19.11 19.30 38.21
CA GLU A 314 -18.80 18.58 39.45
C GLU A 314 -17.28 18.66 39.81
N ASP A 315 -16.92 18.12 41.00
CA ASP A 315 -15.51 17.97 41.39
C ASP A 315 -14.73 17.18 40.34
N GLY A 316 -13.76 17.82 39.73
CA GLY A 316 -12.89 17.25 38.73
C GLY A 316 -11.60 16.64 39.31
N ARG A 317 -10.61 16.44 38.44
CA ARG A 317 -9.26 16.08 38.86
C ARG A 317 -8.20 16.75 37.99
N TRP A 318 -7.01 16.87 38.53
CA TRP A 318 -5.84 17.30 37.77
C TRP A 318 -5.33 16.19 36.84
N ARG A 319 -4.51 16.58 35.86
CA ARG A 319 -3.83 15.64 34.96
C ARG A 319 -2.55 15.07 35.60
N LYS A 320 -2.00 15.76 36.58
CA LYS A 320 -0.74 15.43 37.27
C LYS A 320 -0.95 15.27 38.78
N LYS A 321 -0.11 14.48 39.42
CA LYS A 321 -0.02 14.39 40.85
C LYS A 321 0.71 15.64 41.43
N PRO A 322 0.52 15.96 42.73
CA PRO A 322 1.18 17.12 43.33
C PRO A 322 2.69 17.14 43.16
N GLU A 323 3.33 15.97 43.30
CA GLU A 323 4.77 15.79 43.20
C GLU A 323 5.31 16.01 41.75
N ASN A 324 4.46 15.90 40.74
CA ASN A 324 4.82 16.07 39.35
C ASN A 324 4.37 17.43 38.78
N LEU A 325 3.83 18.31 39.63
CA LEU A 325 3.36 19.62 39.22
C LEU A 325 4.47 20.66 39.45
N ASP A 326 5.00 21.18 38.35
CA ASP A 326 5.92 22.31 38.42
C ASP A 326 5.13 23.62 38.51
N LYS A 327 5.25 24.29 39.64
CA LYS A 327 4.51 25.54 39.95
C LYS A 327 4.98 26.71 39.09
N ASP A 328 6.23 26.73 38.68
CA ASP A 328 6.81 27.78 37.83
C ASP A 328 6.34 27.66 36.36
N HIS A 329 5.78 26.53 36.01
CA HIS A 329 5.21 26.24 34.70
C HIS A 329 3.67 26.30 34.69
N ILE A 330 3.05 27.00 35.67
CA ILE A 330 1.61 27.21 35.66
C ILE A 330 1.27 28.59 35.08
N PHE A 331 0.52 28.60 33.99
CA PHE A 331 -0.01 29.82 33.38
C PHE A 331 -1.53 29.88 33.57
N TRP A 332 -1.99 31.01 34.11
CA TRP A 332 -3.38 31.26 34.40
C TRP A 332 -4.01 32.09 33.27
N GLN A 333 -5.11 31.61 32.71
CA GLN A 333 -5.86 32.32 31.68
C GLN A 333 -7.37 32.16 31.93
N GLU A 334 -8.14 33.22 31.71
CA GLU A 334 -9.59 33.14 31.69
C GLU A 334 -10.08 32.35 30.49
N ASN A 335 -11.01 31.42 30.71
CA ASN A 335 -11.67 30.70 29.67
C ASN A 335 -12.83 31.55 29.05
N SER A 336 -13.50 31.06 28.03
CA SER A 336 -14.60 31.72 27.33
C SER A 336 -15.83 32.04 28.23
N ARG A 337 -15.87 31.50 29.46
CA ARG A 337 -16.90 31.73 30.45
C ARG A 337 -16.46 32.66 31.59
N GLY A 338 -15.31 33.33 31.45
CA GLY A 338 -14.77 34.24 32.45
C GLY A 338 -14.19 33.55 33.69
N ARG A 339 -14.04 32.21 33.68
CA ARG A 339 -13.42 31.48 34.79
C ARG A 339 -11.91 31.39 34.58
N LEU A 340 -11.12 31.82 35.58
CA LEU A 340 -9.70 31.64 35.63
C LEU A 340 -9.38 30.14 35.61
N THR A 341 -8.48 29.73 34.74
CA THR A 341 -8.18 28.31 34.48
C THR A 341 -6.68 28.12 34.39
N PRO A 342 -6.09 27.15 35.12
CA PRO A 342 -4.67 26.86 35.07
C PRO A 342 -4.28 25.99 33.89
N TYR A 343 -3.18 26.33 33.27
CA TYR A 343 -2.54 25.60 32.18
C TYR A 343 -1.09 25.30 32.53
N GLU A 344 -0.60 24.15 32.15
CA GLU A 344 0.81 23.84 32.15
C GLU A 344 1.44 24.48 30.90
N VAL A 345 2.55 25.18 31.10
CA VAL A 345 3.37 25.77 30.04
C VAL A 345 4.44 24.76 29.61
N ILE A 346 4.58 24.58 28.35
CA ILE A 346 5.65 23.79 27.74
C ILE A 346 6.44 24.71 26.85
N TYR A 347 7.68 25.04 27.25
CA TYR A 347 8.56 25.89 26.48
C TYR A 347 9.31 25.12 25.39
N PHE A 348 9.52 25.75 24.24
CA PHE A 348 10.23 25.16 23.11
C PHE A 348 11.67 24.77 23.44
N ASP A 349 12.37 25.58 24.24
CA ASP A 349 13.74 25.35 24.63
C ASP A 349 13.93 24.25 25.70
N GLU A 350 12.82 23.74 26.27
CA GLU A 350 12.81 22.70 27.31
C GLU A 350 12.30 21.33 26.80
N VAL A 351 11.78 21.25 25.57
CA VAL A 351 11.32 19.97 25.01
C VAL A 351 12.42 19.28 24.23
N GLU A 352 12.37 17.96 24.22
CA GLU A 352 13.14 17.19 23.23
C GLU A 352 12.74 17.64 21.83
N LYS A 353 13.72 18.08 21.05
CA LYS A 353 13.48 18.60 19.69
C LYS A 353 12.90 17.57 18.76
N GLU A 354 13.12 16.29 19.02
CA GLU A 354 12.62 15.18 18.26
C GLU A 354 11.65 14.36 19.09
N LYS A 355 10.51 14.02 18.50
CA LYS A 355 9.51 13.15 19.13
C LYS A 355 9.07 12.07 18.16
N ILE A 356 9.09 10.84 18.63
CA ILE A 356 8.48 9.73 17.90
C ILE A 356 6.97 9.91 17.87
N ILE A 357 6.41 9.92 16.67
CA ILE A 357 4.97 9.98 16.43
C ILE A 357 4.51 8.75 15.67
N LYS A 358 3.30 8.29 15.95
CA LYS A 358 2.68 7.21 15.19
C LYS A 358 1.96 7.76 13.96
N THR A 359 2.22 7.17 12.83
CA THR A 359 1.49 7.48 11.59
C THR A 359 -0.01 7.27 11.79
N ARG A 360 -0.80 8.26 11.38
CA ARG A 360 -2.27 8.21 11.46
C ARG A 360 -2.84 7.45 10.26
N THR A 361 -4.04 6.90 10.43
CA THR A 361 -4.73 6.16 9.34
C THR A 361 -5.50 7.06 8.36
N ILE A 362 -5.60 8.37 8.62
CA ILE A 362 -6.26 9.35 7.75
C ILE A 362 -5.19 10.23 7.12
N PHE A 363 -5.05 10.11 5.81
CA PHE A 363 -4.04 10.76 4.98
C PHE A 363 -4.65 11.98 4.27
N THR A 364 -4.47 13.17 4.83
CA THR A 364 -5.02 14.44 4.31
C THR A 364 -3.97 15.36 3.69
N GLU A 365 -2.66 15.07 3.92
CA GLU A 365 -1.55 15.97 3.60
C GLU A 365 -0.59 15.42 2.54
N PHE A 366 -0.84 14.20 2.02
CA PHE A 366 0.09 13.50 1.14
C PHE A 366 -0.23 13.68 -0.36
N GLY A 367 -0.85 14.80 -0.70
CA GLY A 367 -1.21 15.15 -2.06
C GLY A 367 -2.59 14.65 -2.49
N THR A 368 -3.15 15.31 -3.50
CA THR A 368 -4.45 15.03 -4.10
C THR A 368 -4.30 14.55 -5.53
N THR A 369 -5.38 14.05 -6.14
CA THR A 369 -5.40 13.67 -7.58
C THR A 369 -5.06 14.88 -8.49
N THR A 370 -5.49 16.08 -8.08
CA THR A 370 -5.18 17.31 -8.82
C THR A 370 -3.68 17.63 -8.78
N GLU A 371 -3.05 17.49 -7.62
CA GLU A 371 -1.61 17.68 -7.47
C GLU A 371 -0.83 16.64 -8.25
N ALA A 372 -1.23 15.37 -8.20
CA ALA A 372 -0.62 14.30 -9.00
C ALA A 372 -0.72 14.57 -10.53
N THR A 373 -1.85 15.12 -10.99
CA THR A 373 -2.01 15.54 -12.38
C THR A 373 -1.04 16.66 -12.74
N LYS A 374 -0.85 17.65 -11.85
CA LYS A 374 0.12 18.73 -12.05
C LYS A 374 1.57 18.22 -12.07
N GLU A 375 1.90 17.23 -11.23
CA GLU A 375 3.22 16.56 -11.25
C GLU A 375 3.51 15.93 -12.62
N ILE A 376 2.54 15.21 -13.19
CA ILE A 376 2.65 14.64 -14.54
C ILE A 376 2.81 15.76 -15.58
N GLN A 377 1.95 16.78 -15.54
CA GLN A 377 2.02 17.89 -16.49
C GLN A 377 3.38 18.61 -16.44
N THR A 378 3.94 18.80 -15.25
CA THR A 378 5.26 19.41 -15.08
C THR A 378 6.35 18.59 -15.77
N LEU A 379 6.34 17.27 -15.60
CA LEU A 379 7.30 16.37 -16.25
C LEU A 379 7.12 16.29 -17.78
N PHE A 380 5.90 16.45 -18.26
CA PHE A 380 5.55 16.29 -19.68
C PHE A 380 5.26 17.62 -20.38
N ASN A 381 5.91 18.72 -19.94
CA ASN A 381 5.84 20.05 -20.55
C ASN A 381 4.39 20.56 -20.72
N GLY A 382 3.59 20.44 -19.66
CA GLY A 382 2.19 20.87 -19.61
C GLY A 382 1.19 19.86 -20.15
N LYS A 383 1.60 18.70 -20.67
CA LYS A 383 0.71 17.70 -21.27
C LYS A 383 0.13 16.75 -20.22
N LYS A 384 -1.17 16.57 -20.23
CA LYS A 384 -1.86 15.55 -19.42
C LYS A 384 -1.84 14.22 -20.18
N VAL A 385 -0.76 13.45 -20.02
CA VAL A 385 -0.55 12.17 -20.74
C VAL A 385 -1.13 10.97 -20.00
N PHE A 386 -1.60 11.15 -18.76
CA PHE A 386 -2.22 10.10 -17.96
C PHE A 386 -3.36 10.70 -17.13
N ASP A 387 -4.47 9.94 -16.95
CA ASP A 387 -5.71 10.51 -16.40
C ASP A 387 -5.71 10.65 -14.88
N THR A 388 -5.34 9.59 -14.16
CA THR A 388 -5.47 9.49 -12.71
C THR A 388 -4.20 8.97 -12.05
N PRO A 389 -3.07 9.72 -12.13
CA PRO A 389 -1.86 9.32 -11.42
C PRO A 389 -2.04 9.43 -9.91
N LYS A 390 -1.34 8.60 -9.14
CA LYS A 390 -1.22 8.81 -7.70
C LYS A 390 -0.15 9.88 -7.40
N PRO A 391 -0.30 10.67 -6.32
CA PRO A 391 0.70 11.66 -5.95
C PRO A 391 1.97 11.00 -5.40
N ILE A 392 3.12 11.59 -5.73
CA ILE A 392 4.43 11.09 -5.31
C ILE A 392 4.54 11.05 -3.78
N ASN A 393 4.05 12.08 -3.09
CA ASN A 393 4.12 12.19 -1.64
C ASN A 393 3.33 11.08 -0.92
N LEU A 394 2.24 10.61 -1.49
CA LEU A 394 1.50 9.47 -0.95
C LEU A 394 2.38 8.21 -0.93
N LEU A 395 3.02 7.90 -2.05
CA LEU A 395 3.87 6.71 -2.15
C LEU A 395 5.15 6.84 -1.32
N LYS A 396 5.74 8.03 -1.26
CA LYS A 396 6.85 8.30 -0.35
C LYS A 396 6.46 8.02 1.10
N LYS A 397 5.28 8.50 1.53
CA LYS A 397 4.77 8.23 2.88
C LYS A 397 4.64 6.74 3.16
N LEU A 398 4.09 5.96 2.24
CA LEU A 398 3.99 4.51 2.39
C LEU A 398 5.37 3.84 2.45
N MET A 399 6.36 4.34 1.70
CA MET A 399 7.75 3.85 1.76
C MET A 399 8.42 4.17 3.11
N GLN A 400 8.26 5.38 3.60
CA GLN A 400 8.82 5.81 4.90
C GLN A 400 8.35 4.94 6.06
N VAL A 401 7.09 4.50 6.03
CA VAL A 401 6.54 3.64 7.08
C VAL A 401 6.71 2.14 6.80
N GLY A 402 7.04 1.77 5.57
CA GLY A 402 7.04 0.38 5.10
C GLY A 402 8.41 -0.22 4.79
N THR A 403 9.46 0.59 4.61
CA THR A 403 10.74 0.13 4.06
C THR A 403 11.94 0.76 4.75
N ASP A 404 13.04 0.02 4.76
CA ASP A 404 14.41 0.50 5.04
C ASP A 404 15.11 0.96 3.74
N ASP A 405 16.35 1.42 3.90
CA ASP A 405 17.11 2.14 2.87
C ASP A 405 17.52 1.31 1.65
N ASP A 406 17.65 -0.01 1.78
CA ASP A 406 18.13 -0.92 0.71
C ASP A 406 17.06 -1.87 0.16
N ASP A 407 15.82 -1.68 0.55
CA ASP A 407 14.72 -2.59 0.27
C ASP A 407 14.25 -2.58 -1.20
N ILE A 408 13.59 -3.67 -1.61
CA ILE A 408 13.00 -3.81 -2.93
C ILE A 408 11.49 -3.55 -2.84
N ILE A 409 11.02 -2.64 -3.69
CA ILE A 409 9.61 -2.29 -3.85
C ILE A 409 9.09 -2.86 -5.17
N LEU A 410 7.98 -3.60 -5.12
CA LEU A 410 7.32 -4.14 -6.30
C LEU A 410 5.98 -3.42 -6.53
N ASP A 411 5.75 -3.00 -7.78
CA ASP A 411 4.47 -2.49 -8.25
C ASP A 411 4.12 -3.18 -9.58
N PHE A 412 3.16 -4.10 -9.52
CA PHE A 412 2.75 -4.84 -10.71
C PHE A 412 1.47 -4.29 -11.37
N PHE A 413 1.08 -3.06 -11.00
CA PHE A 413 0.11 -2.21 -11.68
C PHE A 413 0.69 -0.81 -11.87
N ALA A 414 1.87 -0.71 -12.49
CA ALA A 414 2.69 0.50 -12.47
C ALA A 414 2.01 1.75 -13.04
N GLY A 415 1.01 1.61 -13.89
CA GLY A 415 0.27 2.73 -14.48
C GLY A 415 1.19 3.75 -15.12
N SER A 416 1.19 4.96 -14.60
CA SER A 416 2.10 6.01 -15.08
C SER A 416 3.54 5.93 -14.56
N GLY A 417 3.87 4.96 -13.68
CA GLY A 417 5.22 4.82 -13.09
C GLY A 417 5.48 5.73 -11.88
N THR A 418 4.44 6.07 -11.12
CA THR A 418 4.57 6.93 -9.92
C THR A 418 5.48 6.30 -8.88
N THR A 419 5.39 4.98 -8.68
CA THR A 419 6.20 4.24 -7.70
C THR A 419 7.70 4.40 -7.96
N ALA A 420 8.16 4.29 -9.21
CA ALA A 420 9.57 4.51 -9.54
C ALA A 420 10.00 5.95 -9.25
N HIS A 421 9.17 6.94 -9.58
CA HIS A 421 9.46 8.35 -9.29
C HIS A 421 9.57 8.57 -7.77
N ALA A 422 8.65 8.02 -6.99
CA ALA A 422 8.65 8.13 -5.54
C ALA A 422 9.88 7.45 -4.90
N VAL A 423 10.29 6.24 -5.37
CA VAL A 423 11.50 5.55 -4.92
C VAL A 423 12.75 6.40 -5.16
N MET A 424 12.89 6.94 -6.37
CA MET A 424 14.04 7.81 -6.70
C MET A 424 14.07 9.09 -5.88
N ALA A 425 12.89 9.70 -5.65
CA ALA A 425 12.78 10.91 -4.84
C ALA A 425 13.10 10.63 -3.36
N GLN A 426 12.58 9.53 -2.80
CA GLN A 426 12.84 9.15 -1.42
C GLN A 426 14.32 8.83 -1.19
N ASN A 427 14.95 8.04 -2.07
CA ASN A 427 16.38 7.76 -1.99
C ASN A 427 17.25 9.02 -2.03
N LEU A 428 16.79 10.04 -2.77
CA LEU A 428 17.49 11.30 -2.84
C LEU A 428 17.37 12.11 -1.54
N GLU A 429 16.25 12.03 -0.86
CA GLU A 429 15.98 12.78 0.38
C GLU A 429 16.67 12.17 1.59
N ASP A 430 16.65 10.85 1.72
CA ASP A 430 17.19 10.14 2.88
C ASP A 430 18.57 9.48 2.64
N GLY A 431 19.08 9.52 1.40
CA GLY A 431 20.34 8.88 1.02
C GLY A 431 20.24 7.37 0.82
N GLY A 432 19.03 6.83 0.81
CA GLY A 432 18.76 5.41 0.63
C GLY A 432 19.10 4.89 -0.78
N ASN A 433 19.03 3.60 -0.93
CA ASN A 433 19.32 2.87 -2.17
C ASN A 433 18.25 1.82 -2.47
N ARG A 434 16.98 2.14 -2.18
CA ARG A 434 15.83 1.29 -2.49
C ARG A 434 15.76 1.02 -3.98
N LYS A 435 15.30 -0.16 -4.34
CA LYS A 435 15.14 -0.59 -5.73
C LYS A 435 13.66 -0.78 -6.03
N PHE A 436 13.31 -0.59 -7.29
CA PHE A 436 11.95 -0.86 -7.74
C PHE A 436 11.91 -1.96 -8.82
N ILE A 437 10.82 -2.70 -8.81
CA ILE A 437 10.40 -3.59 -9.89
C ILE A 437 9.01 -3.14 -10.31
N LEU A 438 8.88 -2.67 -11.54
CA LEU A 438 7.60 -2.24 -12.10
C LEU A 438 7.16 -3.17 -13.20
N VAL A 439 5.86 -3.49 -13.20
CA VAL A 439 5.24 -4.25 -14.28
C VAL A 439 4.10 -3.42 -14.88
N GLN A 440 4.12 -3.28 -16.21
CA GLN A 440 3.07 -2.58 -16.94
C GLN A 440 2.67 -3.37 -18.20
N LEU A 441 1.37 -3.56 -18.33
CA LEU A 441 0.77 -4.15 -19.52
C LEU A 441 0.98 -3.23 -20.74
N ASP A 442 1.15 -3.84 -21.91
CA ASP A 442 1.22 -3.15 -23.22
C ASP A 442 -0.18 -2.70 -23.70
N GLU A 443 -0.88 -1.96 -22.83
CA GLU A 443 -2.21 -1.46 -23.12
C GLU A 443 -2.16 -0.33 -24.15
N LYS A 444 -2.89 -0.50 -25.25
CA LYS A 444 -2.96 0.50 -26.31
C LYS A 444 -3.71 1.75 -25.82
N ILE A 445 -3.17 2.91 -26.15
CA ILE A 445 -3.82 4.17 -25.88
C ILE A 445 -4.88 4.43 -26.96
N ASP A 446 -6.12 4.65 -26.54
CA ASP A 446 -7.21 5.00 -27.43
C ASP A 446 -6.99 6.40 -28.02
N GLU A 447 -6.90 6.47 -29.36
CA GLU A 447 -6.62 7.72 -30.09
C GLU A 447 -7.72 8.75 -29.93
N LYS A 448 -8.99 8.33 -29.81
CA LYS A 448 -10.14 9.23 -29.71
C LYS A 448 -10.31 9.77 -28.30
N ASN A 449 -10.29 8.87 -27.31
CA ASN A 449 -10.60 9.21 -25.93
C ASN A 449 -9.38 9.78 -25.17
N ARG A 450 -8.14 9.40 -25.57
CA ARG A 450 -6.89 9.81 -24.92
C ARG A 450 -5.93 10.46 -25.92
N LYS A 451 -6.44 11.39 -26.73
CA LYS A 451 -5.71 12.01 -27.86
C LYS A 451 -4.37 12.62 -27.44
N VAL A 452 -4.30 13.37 -26.35
CA VAL A 452 -3.06 14.02 -25.89
C VAL A 452 -1.96 12.99 -25.62
N ALA A 453 -2.30 11.90 -24.94
CA ALA A 453 -1.39 10.80 -24.63
C ALA A 453 -0.95 10.05 -25.91
N TYR A 454 -1.91 9.77 -26.80
CA TYR A 454 -1.66 9.12 -28.08
C TYR A 454 -0.71 9.95 -28.96
N ASP A 455 -1.03 11.22 -29.18
CA ASP A 455 -0.22 12.14 -29.98
C ASP A 455 1.18 12.31 -29.39
N PHE A 456 1.30 12.38 -28.07
CA PHE A 456 2.59 12.42 -27.38
C PHE A 456 3.44 11.19 -27.71
N CYS A 457 2.91 10.00 -27.50
CA CYS A 457 3.64 8.76 -27.78
C CYS A 457 3.97 8.63 -29.28
N LYS A 458 3.02 8.99 -30.17
CA LYS A 458 3.19 8.88 -31.62
C LYS A 458 4.22 9.86 -32.15
N ASN A 459 4.11 11.13 -31.76
CA ASN A 459 4.84 12.23 -32.41
C ASN A 459 6.17 12.53 -31.71
N GLU A 460 6.23 12.45 -30.36
CA GLU A 460 7.43 12.77 -29.59
C GLU A 460 8.28 11.54 -29.28
N LEU A 461 7.66 10.45 -28.84
CA LEU A 461 8.39 9.21 -28.55
C LEU A 461 8.62 8.34 -29.79
N LYS A 462 8.00 8.70 -30.95
CA LYS A 462 8.08 7.93 -32.21
C LYS A 462 7.59 6.48 -32.05
N SER A 463 6.68 6.24 -31.10
CA SER A 463 6.11 4.91 -30.92
C SER A 463 5.27 4.51 -32.13
N LYS A 464 5.52 3.30 -32.64
CA LYS A 464 4.70 2.72 -33.74
C LYS A 464 3.29 2.41 -33.26
N ASN A 465 3.19 1.91 -32.03
CA ASN A 465 1.95 1.52 -31.38
C ASN A 465 1.92 2.18 -29.98
N PRO A 466 1.32 3.39 -29.84
CA PRO A 466 1.24 4.10 -28.57
C PRO A 466 0.58 3.27 -27.47
N THR A 467 1.27 3.12 -26.32
CA THR A 467 0.82 2.31 -25.18
C THR A 467 1.06 3.03 -23.86
N ILE A 468 0.36 2.59 -22.81
CA ILE A 468 0.59 3.09 -21.45
C ILE A 468 2.04 2.80 -21.01
N PHE A 469 2.62 1.67 -21.42
CA PHE A 469 4.02 1.34 -21.12
C PHE A 469 5.00 2.42 -21.64
N ASP A 470 4.74 3.03 -22.79
CA ASP A 470 5.58 4.13 -23.32
C ASP A 470 5.58 5.33 -22.37
N ILE A 471 4.42 5.67 -21.80
CA ILE A 471 4.27 6.75 -20.81
C ILE A 471 5.00 6.39 -19.51
N THR A 472 4.82 5.15 -19.03
CA THR A 472 5.49 4.64 -17.82
C THR A 472 7.01 4.78 -17.94
N LYS A 473 7.57 4.27 -19.05
CA LYS A 473 9.01 4.34 -19.34
C LYS A 473 9.50 5.79 -19.40
N GLU A 474 8.80 6.64 -20.14
CA GLU A 474 9.18 8.03 -20.32
C GLU A 474 9.11 8.82 -19.00
N ARG A 475 8.10 8.56 -18.16
CA ARG A 475 8.03 9.19 -16.83
C ARG A 475 9.24 8.83 -15.97
N ILE A 476 9.66 7.58 -15.96
CA ILE A 476 10.85 7.15 -15.18
C ILE A 476 12.09 7.91 -15.65
N LEU A 477 12.28 8.01 -16.97
CA LEU A 477 13.43 8.71 -17.55
C LEU A 477 13.43 10.20 -17.23
N ARG A 478 12.28 10.87 -17.37
CA ARG A 478 12.15 12.32 -17.07
C ARG A 478 12.26 12.60 -15.58
N ALA A 479 11.69 11.76 -14.73
CA ALA A 479 11.83 11.87 -13.28
C ALA A 479 13.29 11.76 -12.85
N ALA A 480 14.01 10.76 -13.34
CA ALA A 480 15.44 10.59 -13.07
C ALA A 480 16.26 11.79 -13.51
N GLN A 481 15.98 12.33 -14.71
CA GLN A 481 16.64 13.53 -15.21
C GLN A 481 16.34 14.77 -14.36
N SER A 482 15.08 15.00 -14.01
CA SER A 482 14.65 16.14 -13.19
C SER A 482 15.30 16.11 -11.80
N LEU A 483 15.34 14.93 -11.16
CA LEU A 483 15.95 14.75 -9.85
C LEU A 483 17.48 14.95 -9.90
N SER A 484 18.15 14.43 -10.94
CA SER A 484 19.60 14.60 -11.13
C SER A 484 20.00 16.07 -11.29
N LEU A 485 19.18 16.88 -11.99
CA LEU A 485 19.42 18.31 -12.17
C LEU A 485 19.29 19.10 -10.86
N LYS A 486 18.40 18.68 -9.96
CA LYS A 486 18.19 19.34 -8.66
C LYS A 486 19.37 19.18 -7.69
N THR A 487 20.18 18.15 -7.85
CA THR A 487 21.20 17.78 -6.83
C THR A 487 22.61 18.25 -7.16
N MET A 488 22.88 18.74 -8.38
CA MET A 488 24.25 18.99 -8.87
C MET A 488 25.24 17.83 -8.63
N ARG A 489 24.78 16.71 -8.14
CA ARG A 489 25.55 15.47 -7.94
C ARG A 489 25.25 14.57 -9.13
N GLY A 490 26.27 14.09 -9.81
CA GLY A 490 26.17 13.12 -10.90
C GLY A 490 25.68 11.75 -10.43
N LEU A 491 24.54 11.72 -9.71
CA LEU A 491 23.90 10.48 -9.29
C LEU A 491 23.38 9.76 -10.53
N ASN A 492 23.78 8.54 -10.72
CA ASN A 492 23.34 7.68 -11.83
C ASN A 492 21.93 7.14 -11.57
N LEU A 493 20.94 8.07 -11.47
CA LEU A 493 19.52 7.73 -11.24
C LEU A 493 18.86 7.12 -12.50
N LYS A 494 19.57 7.05 -13.63
CA LYS A 494 18.98 6.75 -14.94
C LYS A 494 18.76 5.27 -15.22
N SER A 495 19.22 4.36 -14.36
CA SER A 495 19.35 2.97 -14.77
C SER A 495 18.24 2.07 -14.25
N PHE A 496 17.46 1.56 -15.18
CA PHE A 496 16.65 0.37 -15.00
C PHE A 496 16.90 -0.60 -16.16
N ARG A 497 16.75 -1.90 -15.92
CA ARG A 497 16.73 -2.92 -16.96
C ARG A 497 15.31 -3.12 -17.43
N GLN A 498 15.15 -3.26 -18.73
CA GLN A 498 13.86 -3.48 -19.36
C GLN A 498 13.75 -4.92 -19.87
N PHE A 499 12.59 -5.53 -19.64
CA PHE A 499 12.22 -6.84 -20.16
C PHE A 499 10.84 -6.79 -20.81
N ARG A 500 10.56 -7.73 -21.73
CA ARG A 500 9.28 -7.85 -22.43
C ARG A 500 9.00 -9.32 -22.76
N PHE A 501 7.76 -9.64 -23.04
CA PHE A 501 7.35 -10.89 -23.68
C PHE A 501 7.44 -10.79 -25.19
#